data_cc56a056e4c0f0913c7125f2d00894b6
#
_entry.id   cc56a056e4c0f0913c7125f2d00894b6
#
_cell.length_a   1.000
_cell.length_b   1.000
_cell.length_c   1.000
_cell.angle_alpha   90.00
_cell.angle_beta   90.00
_cell.angle_gamma   90.00
#
_symmetry.space_group_name_H-M   'P 1'
#
loop_
_entity.id
_entity.type
_entity.pdbx_description
1 polymer ?
#
loop_
_entity_poly.entity_id
_entity_poly.type
_entity_poly.pdbx_seq_one_letter_code
_entity_poly.pdbx_strand_id
1 'polypeptide(L)'
;TEAAMRGEIDFDESFAQRVALLEGIPTSVLDEICARLTLSTGARTIISALKTLGYHTVLVSGGFAYFANYIAEQLGIDEVHANHLDIDEGAVTGHIQLPIVNGAKKAAIVAHTAERMGIEMSQVVCVGDGANDLPMMAIADLGVAYHAKPIVEARADAAVNVTGLEGVLYALGYPALIPIP
;
A
#
# COMPACT_ATOMS: atom_id res chain seq x y z
N THR A 1 -11.08 11.83 5.66
CA THR A 1 -12.35 12.54 5.46
C THR A 1 -12.08 13.97 5.00
N GLU A 2 -13.12 14.74 4.61
CA GLU A 2 -12.95 16.10 4.07
C GLU A 2 -12.19 17.03 5.04
N ALA A 3 -12.43 16.94 6.33
CA ALA A 3 -11.75 17.75 7.33
C ALA A 3 -10.22 17.48 7.39
N ALA A 4 -9.80 16.22 7.31
CA ALA A 4 -8.37 15.87 7.25
C ALA A 4 -7.75 16.32 5.91
N MET A 5 -8.53 16.26 4.81
CA MET A 5 -8.08 16.75 3.49
C MET A 5 -7.96 18.28 3.43
N ARG A 6 -8.68 19.01 4.30
CA ARG A 6 -8.56 20.47 4.47
C ARG A 6 -7.49 20.88 5.49
N GLY A 7 -6.82 19.91 6.15
CA GLY A 7 -5.84 20.19 7.20
C GLY A 7 -6.42 20.70 8.52
N GLU A 8 -7.72 20.52 8.74
CA GLU A 8 -8.44 20.93 9.96
C GLU A 8 -8.26 19.94 11.11
N ILE A 9 -7.92 18.67 10.79
CA ILE A 9 -7.66 17.62 11.77
C ILE A 9 -6.40 16.86 11.32
N ASP A 10 -5.55 16.47 12.25
CA ASP A 10 -4.43 15.60 11.96
C ASP A 10 -4.89 14.25 11.43
N PHE A 11 -4.09 13.67 10.51
CA PHE A 11 -4.40 12.39 9.89
C PHE A 11 -4.59 11.28 10.94
N ASP A 12 -3.69 11.23 11.92
CA ASP A 12 -3.67 10.17 12.93
C ASP A 12 -4.92 10.28 13.84
N GLU A 13 -5.31 11.50 14.22
CA GLU A 13 -6.54 11.75 14.98
C GLU A 13 -7.78 11.35 14.19
N SER A 14 -7.88 11.78 12.93
CA SER A 14 -8.99 11.42 12.03
C SER A 14 -9.07 9.90 11.82
N PHE A 15 -7.93 9.23 11.75
CA PHE A 15 -7.88 7.78 11.60
C PHE A 15 -8.38 7.07 12.86
N ALA A 16 -7.90 7.49 14.05
CA ALA A 16 -8.34 6.93 15.32
C ALA A 16 -9.85 7.10 15.53
N GLN A 17 -10.42 8.28 15.24
CA GLN A 17 -11.86 8.51 15.33
C GLN A 17 -12.67 7.55 14.43
N ARG A 18 -12.17 7.24 13.22
CA ARG A 18 -12.83 6.27 12.33
C ARG A 18 -12.73 4.85 12.83
N VAL A 19 -11.59 4.48 13.43
CA VAL A 19 -11.42 3.14 14.03
C VAL A 19 -12.35 2.96 15.23
N ALA A 20 -12.56 3.99 16.03
CA ALA A 20 -13.51 3.93 17.15
C ALA A 20 -14.95 3.58 16.72
N LEU A 21 -15.35 3.93 15.49
CA LEU A 21 -16.67 3.55 14.94
C LEU A 21 -16.79 2.05 14.63
N LEU A 22 -15.70 1.30 14.65
CA LEU A 22 -15.66 -0.14 14.39
C LEU A 22 -15.78 -0.97 15.69
N GLU A 23 -15.91 -0.33 16.85
CA GLU A 23 -16.05 -1.00 18.13
C GLU A 23 -17.20 -2.02 18.10
N GLY A 24 -16.94 -3.22 18.60
CA GLY A 24 -17.91 -4.30 18.68
C GLY A 24 -18.15 -5.07 17.37
N ILE A 25 -17.50 -4.71 16.25
CA ILE A 25 -17.62 -5.47 15.00
C ILE A 25 -16.92 -6.83 15.18
N PRO A 26 -17.64 -7.96 14.98
CA PRO A 26 -17.05 -9.29 15.06
C PRO A 26 -16.01 -9.52 13.95
N THR A 27 -14.96 -10.28 14.24
CA THR A 27 -13.95 -10.67 13.23
C THR A 27 -14.54 -11.43 12.05
N SER A 28 -15.65 -12.16 12.23
CA SER A 28 -16.36 -12.81 11.13
C SER A 28 -16.84 -11.84 10.04
N VAL A 29 -17.16 -10.59 10.39
CA VAL A 29 -17.49 -9.55 9.42
C VAL A 29 -16.24 -9.14 8.62
N LEU A 30 -15.07 -9.09 9.27
CA LEU A 30 -13.80 -8.83 8.58
C LEU A 30 -13.46 -9.97 7.61
N ASP A 31 -13.72 -11.23 8.00
CA ASP A 31 -13.56 -12.40 7.12
C ASP A 31 -14.47 -12.33 5.91
N GLU A 32 -15.74 -11.95 6.10
CA GLU A 32 -16.68 -11.75 4.99
C GLU A 32 -16.24 -10.64 4.03
N ILE A 33 -15.63 -9.58 4.55
CA ILE A 33 -15.04 -8.52 3.72
C ILE A 33 -13.85 -9.07 2.94
N CYS A 34 -12.93 -9.79 3.59
CA CYS A 34 -11.80 -10.45 2.93
C CYS A 34 -12.25 -11.32 1.76
N ALA A 35 -13.28 -12.15 1.96
CA ALA A 35 -13.82 -13.04 0.92
C ALA A 35 -14.38 -12.29 -0.31
N ARG A 36 -14.75 -11.02 -0.16
CA ARG A 36 -15.28 -10.15 -1.23
C ARG A 36 -14.27 -9.20 -1.83
N LEU A 37 -13.05 -9.13 -1.29
CA LEU A 37 -12.00 -8.29 -1.85
C LEU A 37 -11.63 -8.78 -3.25
N THR A 38 -11.50 -7.82 -4.15
CA THR A 38 -11.03 -8.05 -5.52
C THR A 38 -9.66 -7.43 -5.70
N LEU A 39 -8.77 -8.16 -6.37
CA LEU A 39 -7.46 -7.64 -6.71
C LEU A 39 -7.56 -6.61 -7.83
N SER A 40 -6.75 -5.58 -7.76
CA SER A 40 -6.58 -4.65 -8.88
C SER A 40 -6.12 -5.41 -10.13
N THR A 41 -6.62 -4.98 -11.29
CA THR A 41 -6.22 -5.56 -12.58
C THR A 41 -4.70 -5.61 -12.68
N GLY A 42 -4.16 -6.74 -13.15
CA GLY A 42 -2.73 -6.94 -13.32
C GLY A 42 -1.91 -7.21 -12.05
N ALA A 43 -2.52 -7.16 -10.85
CA ALA A 43 -1.78 -7.37 -9.60
C ALA A 43 -1.06 -8.72 -9.54
N ARG A 44 -1.70 -9.82 -9.94
CA ARG A 44 -1.05 -11.15 -10.01
C ARG A 44 0.10 -11.17 -11.01
N THR A 45 -0.11 -10.55 -12.17
CA THR A 45 0.88 -10.49 -13.25
C THR A 45 2.14 -9.77 -12.79
N ILE A 46 2.00 -8.58 -12.21
CA ILE A 46 3.17 -7.81 -11.77
C ILE A 46 3.91 -8.52 -10.64
N ILE A 47 3.23 -8.99 -9.59
CA ILE A 47 3.90 -9.64 -8.48
C ILE A 47 4.62 -10.91 -8.94
N SER A 48 4.01 -11.73 -9.78
CA SER A 48 4.66 -12.92 -10.34
C SER A 48 5.90 -12.57 -11.17
N ALA A 49 5.83 -11.53 -12.00
CA ALA A 49 6.97 -11.07 -12.80
C ALA A 49 8.10 -10.54 -11.90
N LEU A 50 7.78 -9.69 -10.92
CA LEU A 50 8.77 -9.13 -9.99
C LEU A 50 9.49 -10.24 -9.20
N LYS A 51 8.77 -11.25 -8.72
CA LYS A 51 9.37 -12.40 -8.05
C LYS A 51 10.30 -13.20 -8.96
N THR A 52 9.91 -13.41 -10.21
CA THR A 52 10.76 -14.09 -11.21
C THR A 52 12.05 -13.29 -11.49
N LEU A 53 11.98 -11.98 -11.43
CA LEU A 53 13.11 -11.06 -11.58
C LEU A 53 13.96 -10.92 -10.30
N GLY A 54 13.55 -11.52 -9.19
CA GLY A 54 14.28 -11.47 -7.92
C GLY A 54 14.02 -10.20 -7.09
N TYR A 55 12.95 -9.46 -7.38
CA TYR A 55 12.55 -8.33 -6.55
C TYR A 55 11.98 -8.80 -5.23
N HIS A 56 12.29 -8.06 -4.17
CA HIS A 56 11.58 -8.15 -2.88
C HIS A 56 10.36 -7.23 -2.93
N THR A 57 9.20 -7.77 -2.60
CA THR A 57 7.92 -7.07 -2.72
C THR A 57 7.38 -6.70 -1.35
N VAL A 58 7.02 -5.42 -1.17
CA VAL A 58 6.53 -4.89 0.11
C VAL A 58 5.20 -4.18 -0.10
N LEU A 59 4.18 -4.56 0.65
CA LEU A 59 2.89 -3.87 0.69
C LEU A 59 2.85 -2.91 1.88
N VAL A 60 2.82 -1.61 1.60
CA VAL A 60 2.75 -0.55 2.63
C VAL A 60 1.40 0.16 2.53
N SER A 61 0.52 -0.06 3.50
CA SER A 61 -0.86 0.41 3.47
C SER A 61 -1.23 1.28 4.67
N GLY A 62 -1.92 2.40 4.43
CA GLY A 62 -2.63 3.15 5.47
C GLY A 62 -3.95 2.51 5.91
N GLY A 63 -4.33 1.38 5.30
CA GLY A 63 -5.48 0.56 5.71
C GLY A 63 -5.11 -0.44 6.82
N PHE A 64 -5.92 -1.49 6.99
CA PHE A 64 -5.76 -2.45 8.07
C PHE A 64 -4.97 -3.69 7.65
N ALA A 65 -4.08 -4.12 8.52
CA ALA A 65 -3.24 -5.31 8.35
C ALA A 65 -4.08 -6.59 8.10
N TYR A 66 -5.27 -6.66 8.68
CA TYR A 66 -6.21 -7.76 8.47
C TYR A 66 -6.46 -8.02 6.97
N PHE A 67 -6.76 -6.96 6.23
CA PHE A 67 -7.03 -7.05 4.79
C PHE A 67 -5.74 -7.10 3.97
N ALA A 68 -4.73 -6.33 4.38
CA ALA A 68 -3.44 -6.28 3.68
C ALA A 68 -2.74 -7.65 3.69
N ASN A 69 -2.76 -8.36 4.82
CA ASN A 69 -2.20 -9.71 4.94
C ASN A 69 -2.95 -10.71 4.06
N TYR A 70 -4.29 -10.65 4.04
CA TYR A 70 -5.10 -11.51 3.17
C TYR A 70 -4.74 -11.35 1.69
N ILE A 71 -4.58 -10.11 1.23
CA ILE A 71 -4.17 -9.82 -0.15
C ILE A 71 -2.73 -10.26 -0.42
N ALA A 72 -1.83 -9.99 0.52
CA ALA A 72 -0.43 -10.35 0.38
C ALA A 72 -0.22 -11.86 0.28
N GLU A 73 -0.95 -12.64 1.07
CA GLU A 73 -0.93 -14.10 1.01
C GLU A 73 -1.38 -14.62 -0.37
N GLN A 74 -2.49 -14.07 -0.92
CA GLN A 74 -2.98 -14.45 -2.25
C GLN A 74 -2.01 -14.13 -3.38
N LEU A 75 -1.23 -13.07 -3.25
CA LEU A 75 -0.26 -12.60 -4.25
C LEU A 75 1.14 -13.17 -4.02
N GLY A 76 1.42 -13.65 -2.83
CA GLY A 76 2.76 -14.05 -2.39
C GLY A 76 3.69 -12.85 -2.20
N ILE A 77 3.18 -11.72 -1.71
CA ILE A 77 4.00 -10.54 -1.34
C ILE A 77 4.87 -10.91 -0.14
N ASP A 78 6.12 -10.46 -0.14
CA ASP A 78 7.12 -10.92 0.82
C ASP A 78 6.99 -10.23 2.18
N GLU A 79 6.53 -8.98 2.23
CA GLU A 79 6.44 -8.19 3.47
C GLU A 79 5.22 -7.27 3.47
N VAL A 80 4.58 -7.10 4.64
CA VAL A 80 3.39 -6.25 4.81
C VAL A 80 3.57 -5.31 5.98
N HIS A 81 3.29 -4.03 5.73
CA HIS A 81 3.20 -2.99 6.77
C HIS A 81 1.87 -2.26 6.64
N ALA A 82 1.04 -2.37 7.65
CA ALA A 82 -0.28 -1.73 7.70
C ALA A 82 -0.70 -1.49 9.15
N ASN A 83 -1.81 -0.79 9.36
CA ASN A 83 -2.31 -0.50 10.70
C ASN A 83 -2.98 -1.74 11.31
N HIS A 84 -2.68 -2.03 12.56
CA HIS A 84 -3.28 -3.14 13.28
C HIS A 84 -4.52 -2.68 14.05
N LEU A 85 -5.65 -3.34 13.80
CA LEU A 85 -6.82 -3.24 14.66
C LEU A 85 -6.52 -3.97 15.97
N ASP A 86 -6.94 -3.39 17.08
CA ASP A 86 -6.97 -4.10 18.33
C ASP A 86 -8.23 -4.97 18.38
N ILE A 87 -8.05 -6.26 18.66
CA ILE A 87 -9.12 -7.27 18.65
C ILE A 87 -9.08 -7.99 19.99
N ASP A 88 -10.22 -8.02 20.69
CA ASP A 88 -10.40 -8.74 21.93
C ASP A 88 -11.67 -9.59 21.84
N GLU A 89 -11.65 -10.81 22.39
CA GLU A 89 -12.76 -11.77 22.40
C GLU A 89 -13.47 -11.95 21.04
N GLY A 90 -12.70 -11.81 19.94
CA GLY A 90 -13.22 -11.98 18.58
C GLY A 90 -13.98 -10.77 18.00
N ALA A 91 -13.85 -9.60 18.62
CA ALA A 91 -14.43 -8.36 18.16
C ALA A 91 -13.39 -7.22 18.15
N VAL A 92 -13.59 -6.24 17.26
CA VAL A 92 -12.77 -5.02 17.20
C VAL A 92 -13.06 -4.16 18.45
N THR A 93 -12.03 -3.71 19.15
CA THR A 93 -12.17 -2.89 20.37
C THR A 93 -12.43 -1.42 20.10
N GLY A 94 -12.31 -0.96 18.85
CA GLY A 94 -12.35 0.46 18.52
C GLY A 94 -11.01 1.17 18.73
N HIS A 95 -9.98 0.47 19.21
CA HIS A 95 -8.63 1.00 19.39
C HIS A 95 -7.72 0.59 18.23
N ILE A 96 -6.65 1.37 18.04
CA ILE A 96 -5.61 1.09 17.05
C ILE A 96 -4.26 0.93 17.74
N GLN A 97 -3.48 -0.01 17.24
CA GLN A 97 -2.12 -0.17 17.71
C GLN A 97 -1.21 0.88 17.03
N LEU A 98 -0.42 1.57 17.85
CA LEU A 98 0.54 2.55 17.35
C LEU A 98 1.87 1.87 16.94
N PRO A 99 2.64 2.48 16.03
CA PRO A 99 2.40 3.75 15.35
C PRO A 99 1.50 3.59 14.11
N ILE A 100 0.73 4.65 13.79
CA ILE A 100 -0.11 4.68 12.59
C ILE A 100 0.76 4.80 11.32
N VAL A 101 0.41 4.04 10.28
CA VAL A 101 1.07 4.06 8.97
C VAL A 101 0.49 5.22 8.15
N ASN A 102 1.00 6.41 8.40
CA ASN A 102 0.77 7.63 7.61
C ASN A 102 1.86 7.83 6.55
N GLY A 103 1.84 8.94 5.82
CA GLY A 103 2.80 9.19 4.74
C GLY A 103 4.27 9.22 5.19
N ALA A 104 4.57 9.85 6.32
CA ALA A 104 5.92 9.87 6.89
C ALA A 104 6.37 8.46 7.32
N LYS A 105 5.45 7.69 7.92
CA LYS A 105 5.73 6.32 8.31
C LYS A 105 5.98 5.41 7.11
N LYS A 106 5.25 5.60 5.98
CA LYS A 106 5.51 4.87 4.74
C LYS A 106 6.93 5.10 4.24
N ALA A 107 7.39 6.34 4.19
CA ALA A 107 8.77 6.66 3.80
C ALA A 107 9.79 6.01 4.74
N ALA A 108 9.55 6.07 6.06
CA ALA A 108 10.43 5.46 7.05
C ALA A 108 10.49 3.92 6.90
N ILE A 109 9.37 3.27 6.59
CA ILE A 109 9.31 1.82 6.33
C ILE A 109 10.16 1.48 5.10
N VAL A 110 10.00 2.22 4.00
CA VAL A 110 10.78 1.99 2.77
C VAL A 110 12.28 2.15 3.03
N ALA A 111 12.70 3.24 3.67
CA ALA A 111 14.10 3.48 4.00
C ALA A 111 14.69 2.38 4.91
N HIS A 112 13.96 1.98 5.95
CA HIS A 112 14.38 0.92 6.87
C HIS A 112 14.46 -0.45 6.18
N THR A 113 13.52 -0.76 5.29
CA THR A 113 13.55 -2.01 4.52
C THR A 113 14.76 -2.05 3.58
N ALA A 114 15.06 -0.96 2.89
CA ALA A 114 16.25 -0.85 2.04
C ALA A 114 17.54 -1.04 2.86
N GLU A 115 17.66 -0.36 4.00
CA GLU A 115 18.81 -0.51 4.92
C GLU A 115 18.97 -1.96 5.39
N ARG A 116 17.90 -2.59 5.87
CA ARG A 116 17.89 -3.99 6.34
C ARG A 116 18.29 -4.98 5.25
N MET A 117 17.91 -4.70 4.00
CA MET A 117 18.28 -5.52 2.85
C MET A 117 19.69 -5.21 2.30
N GLY A 118 20.33 -4.15 2.77
CA GLY A 118 21.63 -3.72 2.29
C GLY A 118 21.62 -3.22 0.85
N ILE A 119 20.50 -2.61 0.42
CA ILE A 119 20.36 -2.03 -0.92
C ILE A 119 20.32 -0.50 -0.85
N GLU A 120 20.74 0.14 -1.93
CA GLU A 120 20.68 1.59 -2.09
C GLU A 120 19.27 2.04 -2.51
N MET A 121 18.89 3.28 -2.18
CA MET A 121 17.62 3.85 -2.60
C MET A 121 17.46 3.92 -4.13
N SER A 122 18.58 3.95 -4.88
CA SER A 122 18.62 3.81 -6.33
C SER A 122 18.14 2.45 -6.86
N GLN A 123 17.88 1.50 -5.98
CA GLN A 123 17.33 0.17 -6.31
C GLN A 123 15.88 0.01 -5.83
N VAL A 124 15.25 1.08 -5.35
CA VAL A 124 13.91 1.07 -4.78
C VAL A 124 12.91 1.70 -5.74
N VAL A 125 11.80 1.02 -5.92
CA VAL A 125 10.65 1.51 -6.69
C VAL A 125 9.43 1.60 -5.78
N CYS A 126 8.75 2.73 -5.80
CA CYS A 126 7.51 2.94 -5.07
C CYS A 126 6.34 3.18 -6.03
N VAL A 127 5.22 2.52 -5.77
CA VAL A 127 3.97 2.67 -6.53
C VAL A 127 2.88 3.18 -5.59
N GLY A 128 2.14 4.21 -5.98
CA GLY A 128 1.09 4.77 -5.14
C GLY A 128 0.05 5.55 -5.93
N ASP A 129 -1.07 5.90 -5.27
CA ASP A 129 -2.19 6.63 -5.87
C ASP A 129 -2.58 7.90 -5.10
N GLY A 130 -2.14 8.02 -3.86
CA GLY A 130 -2.56 9.06 -2.93
C GLY A 130 -1.44 10.02 -2.50
N ALA A 131 -1.82 11.19 -2.00
CA ALA A 131 -0.87 12.18 -1.49
C ALA A 131 -0.02 11.65 -0.32
N ASN A 132 -0.53 10.68 0.42
CA ASN A 132 0.18 9.97 1.49
C ASN A 132 1.30 9.04 0.97
N ASP A 133 1.36 8.76 -0.33
CA ASP A 133 2.41 7.96 -0.94
C ASP A 133 3.59 8.82 -1.42
N LEU A 134 3.37 10.13 -1.60
CA LEU A 134 4.40 11.05 -2.09
C LEU A 134 5.69 11.04 -1.26
N PRO A 135 5.66 10.97 0.08
CA PRO A 135 6.91 10.91 0.86
C PRO A 135 7.76 9.67 0.57
N MET A 136 7.15 8.49 0.37
CA MET A 136 7.91 7.27 0.03
C MET A 136 8.37 7.29 -1.43
N MET A 137 7.57 7.83 -2.35
CA MET A 137 7.94 7.98 -3.75
C MET A 137 9.12 8.94 -3.92
N ALA A 138 9.15 10.02 -3.13
CA ALA A 138 10.20 11.05 -3.21
C ALA A 138 11.60 10.56 -2.79
N ILE A 139 11.71 9.47 -2.03
CA ILE A 139 12.99 8.89 -1.61
C ILE A 139 13.42 7.69 -2.47
N ALA A 140 12.51 7.12 -3.26
CA ALA A 140 12.81 6.03 -4.18
C ALA A 140 13.49 6.54 -5.45
N ASP A 141 14.18 5.66 -6.18
CA ASP A 141 14.73 5.95 -7.50
C ASP A 141 13.63 6.17 -8.55
N LEU A 142 12.55 5.40 -8.43
CA LEU A 142 11.40 5.49 -9.33
C LEU A 142 10.11 5.50 -8.53
N GLY A 143 9.41 6.63 -8.58
CA GLY A 143 8.05 6.79 -8.07
C GLY A 143 7.04 6.66 -9.20
N VAL A 144 6.14 5.67 -9.13
CA VAL A 144 5.12 5.41 -10.15
C VAL A 144 3.73 5.74 -9.62
N ALA A 145 3.04 6.67 -10.26
CA ALA A 145 1.63 6.97 -10.01
C ALA A 145 0.75 5.94 -10.72
N TYR A 146 -0.06 5.19 -9.97
CA TYR A 146 -0.98 4.21 -10.53
C TYR A 146 -2.44 4.65 -10.36
N HIS A 147 -3.12 4.98 -11.46
CA HIS A 147 -4.49 5.55 -11.43
C HIS A 147 -4.65 6.61 -10.35
N ALA A 148 -3.65 7.46 -10.25
CA ALA A 148 -3.45 8.34 -9.12
C ALA A 148 -4.22 9.65 -9.24
N LYS A 149 -4.31 10.38 -8.13
CA LYS A 149 -4.80 11.75 -8.13
C LYS A 149 -3.84 12.66 -8.91
N PRO A 150 -4.34 13.74 -9.56
CA PRO A 150 -3.50 14.64 -10.38
C PRO A 150 -2.27 15.19 -9.63
N ILE A 151 -2.40 15.46 -8.33
CA ILE A 151 -1.27 15.93 -7.51
C ILE A 151 -0.15 14.88 -7.34
N VAL A 152 -0.49 13.59 -7.40
CA VAL A 152 0.48 12.50 -7.32
C VAL A 152 1.13 12.31 -8.68
N GLU A 153 0.35 12.29 -9.76
CA GLU A 153 0.86 12.20 -11.12
C GLU A 153 1.85 13.32 -11.45
N ALA A 154 1.55 14.54 -10.99
CA ALA A 154 2.43 15.71 -11.22
C ALA A 154 3.78 15.62 -10.49
N ARG A 155 3.95 14.70 -9.55
CA ARG A 155 5.16 14.55 -8.72
C ARG A 155 5.84 13.20 -8.86
N ALA A 156 5.20 12.26 -9.54
CA ALA A 156 5.76 10.94 -9.85
C ALA A 156 6.70 11.02 -11.06
N ASP A 157 7.64 10.09 -11.13
CA ASP A 157 8.55 9.95 -12.27
C ASP A 157 7.87 9.31 -13.47
N ALA A 158 6.86 8.45 -13.23
CA ALA A 158 6.04 7.82 -14.25
C ALA A 158 4.59 7.69 -13.79
N ALA A 159 3.66 7.59 -14.75
CA ALA A 159 2.25 7.36 -14.47
C ALA A 159 1.68 6.21 -15.31
N VAL A 160 0.84 5.38 -14.68
CA VAL A 160 0.12 4.25 -15.30
C VAL A 160 -1.37 4.49 -15.12
N ASN A 161 -2.04 4.94 -16.20
CA ASN A 161 -3.44 5.36 -16.17
C ASN A 161 -4.34 4.60 -17.15
N VAL A 162 -3.78 3.71 -17.97
CA VAL A 162 -4.52 3.03 -19.05
C VAL A 162 -4.56 1.51 -18.83
N THR A 163 -3.49 0.95 -18.31
CA THR A 163 -3.35 -0.49 -18.05
C THR A 163 -3.65 -0.82 -16.59
N GLY A 164 -3.69 -2.10 -16.24
CA GLY A 164 -3.64 -2.54 -14.85
C GLY A 164 -2.25 -2.33 -14.22
N LEU A 165 -2.05 -2.85 -13.02
CA LEU A 165 -0.76 -2.74 -12.29
C LEU A 165 0.43 -3.31 -13.06
N GLU A 166 0.21 -4.27 -13.97
CA GLU A 166 1.24 -4.81 -14.87
C GLU A 166 1.90 -3.73 -15.72
N GLY A 167 1.22 -2.60 -15.94
CA GLY A 167 1.77 -1.44 -16.65
C GLY A 167 3.02 -0.84 -15.99
N VAL A 168 3.23 -1.06 -14.70
CA VAL A 168 4.46 -0.66 -14.00
C VAL A 168 5.68 -1.37 -14.59
N LEU A 169 5.52 -2.57 -15.17
CA LEU A 169 6.62 -3.27 -15.86
C LEU A 169 7.17 -2.49 -17.07
N TYR A 170 6.37 -1.64 -17.71
CA TYR A 170 6.88 -0.72 -18.74
C TYR A 170 7.84 0.31 -18.16
N ALA A 171 7.47 0.91 -17.02
CA ALA A 171 8.32 1.88 -16.34
C ALA A 171 9.64 1.25 -15.85
N LEU A 172 9.60 -0.03 -15.51
CA LEU A 172 10.78 -0.83 -15.11
C LEU A 172 11.61 -1.35 -16.29
N GLY A 173 11.19 -1.13 -17.53
CA GLY A 173 11.90 -1.61 -18.71
C GLY A 173 11.66 -3.09 -19.09
N TYR A 174 10.60 -3.71 -18.57
CA TYR A 174 10.24 -5.11 -18.82
C TYR A 174 8.93 -5.28 -19.61
N PRO A 175 8.74 -4.61 -20.76
CA PRO A 175 7.49 -4.70 -21.51
C PRO A 175 7.17 -6.12 -22.00
N ALA A 176 8.19 -6.95 -22.24
CA ALA A 176 8.02 -8.31 -22.71
C ALA A 176 7.37 -9.27 -21.70
N LEU A 177 7.30 -8.88 -20.42
CA LEU A 177 6.66 -9.65 -19.36
C LEU A 177 5.16 -9.35 -19.20
N ILE A 178 4.63 -8.42 -19.98
CA ILE A 178 3.22 -8.08 -19.99
C ILE A 178 2.51 -9.00 -20.97
N PRO A 179 1.49 -9.77 -20.53
CA PRO A 179 0.71 -10.61 -21.45
C PRO A 179 0.05 -9.74 -22.53
N ILE A 180 0.21 -10.14 -23.77
CA ILE A 180 -0.54 -9.54 -24.88
C ILE A 180 -1.98 -10.07 -24.78
N PRO A 181 -3.00 -9.18 -24.80
CA PRO A 181 -4.40 -9.59 -24.71
C PRO A 181 -4.86 -10.48 -25.88
#